data_842010ba2b5ee5130d0d487fdd0527d4
#
_entry.id   842010ba2b5ee5130d0d487fdd0527d4
#
_cell.length_a   1.000
_cell.length_b   1.000
_cell.length_c   1.000
_cell.angle_alpha   90.00
_cell.angle_beta   90.00
_cell.angle_gamma   90.00
#
_symmetry.space_group_name_H-M   'P 1'
#
loop_
_entity.id
_entity.type
_entity.pdbx_description
1 polymer ?
#
loop_
_entity_poly.entity_id
_entity_poly.type
_entity_poly.pdbx_seq_one_letter_code
_entity_poly.pdbx_strand_id
1 'polypeptide(L)'
;AYAAVLLSPQNEAAALHWLLPASVLAAAAYALFMGALSLRTKGVYFIMVTLAFAQMAYYVIHDTPLGGGTDGIYLNFKPVLTLGGTTLLNLDLPETFYGFTLATLVLVFCFLALLLRSRFGRALAGIKDNEQRMRATGFSTYPYKLAAFVISGGIAGLAGFLFEIGRAHV
;
A
#
# COMPACT_ATOMS: atom_id res chain seq x y z
N ALA A 1 -4.84 -4.50 -3.50
CA ALA A 1 -5.66 -5.43 -4.30
C ALA A 1 -7.13 -5.34 -3.88
N TYR A 2 -7.60 -6.01 -2.83
CA TYR A 2 -9.02 -6.12 -2.48
C TYR A 2 -9.78 -4.79 -2.35
N ALA A 3 -9.19 -3.76 -1.75
CA ALA A 3 -9.82 -2.44 -1.67
C ALA A 3 -10.12 -1.84 -3.06
N ALA A 4 -9.26 -2.09 -4.04
CA ALA A 4 -9.48 -1.66 -5.40
C ALA A 4 -10.65 -2.41 -6.05
N VAL A 5 -10.75 -3.72 -5.81
CA VAL A 5 -11.83 -4.56 -6.34
C VAL A 5 -13.19 -4.20 -5.73
N LEU A 6 -13.23 -3.99 -4.40
CA LEU A 6 -14.45 -3.60 -3.69
C LEU A 6 -14.99 -2.22 -4.06
N LEU A 7 -14.09 -1.28 -4.39
CA LEU A 7 -14.45 0.08 -4.81
C LEU A 7 -14.69 0.21 -6.32
N SER A 8 -14.40 -0.84 -7.09
CA SER A 8 -14.62 -0.88 -8.52
C SER A 8 -16.12 -1.10 -8.80
N PRO A 9 -16.81 -0.26 -9.60
CA PRO A 9 -18.16 -0.53 -10.04
C PRO A 9 -18.16 -1.78 -10.93
N GLN A 10 -19.11 -2.70 -10.67
CA GLN A 10 -19.18 -4.00 -11.37
C GLN A 10 -19.61 -3.89 -12.84
N ASN A 11 -20.15 -2.75 -13.26
CA ASN A 11 -20.78 -2.57 -14.57
C ASN A 11 -20.05 -1.56 -15.48
N GLU A 12 -19.03 -0.87 -15.01
CA GLU A 12 -18.30 0.14 -15.80
C GLU A 12 -16.79 0.08 -15.50
N ALA A 13 -15.99 0.52 -16.48
CA ALA A 13 -14.54 0.67 -16.27
C ALA A 13 -14.25 1.69 -15.17
N ALA A 14 -13.71 1.24 -14.08
CA ALA A 14 -13.41 2.11 -12.94
C ALA A 14 -12.36 3.15 -13.29
N ALA A 15 -12.61 4.40 -12.91
CA ALA A 15 -11.67 5.48 -13.13
C ALA A 15 -10.40 5.28 -12.29
N LEU A 16 -9.27 5.03 -12.97
CA LEU A 16 -7.96 4.77 -12.36
C LEU A 16 -7.56 5.85 -11.35
N HIS A 17 -7.91 7.12 -11.63
CA HIS A 17 -7.55 8.27 -10.79
C HIS A 17 -8.18 8.24 -9.38
N TRP A 18 -9.34 7.57 -9.21
CA TRP A 18 -9.98 7.36 -7.92
C TRP A 18 -9.56 6.05 -7.25
N LEU A 19 -9.44 5.02 -8.04
CA LEU A 19 -9.19 3.66 -7.54
C LEU A 19 -7.79 3.52 -6.94
N LEU A 20 -6.79 4.14 -7.59
CA LEU A 20 -5.40 4.10 -7.14
C LEU A 20 -5.23 4.80 -5.77
N PRO A 21 -5.62 6.09 -5.58
CA PRO A 21 -5.47 6.72 -4.28
C PRO A 21 -6.33 6.06 -3.20
N ALA A 22 -7.52 5.58 -3.53
CA ALA A 22 -8.39 4.88 -2.58
C ALA A 22 -7.75 3.58 -2.06
N SER A 23 -7.14 2.79 -2.93
CA SER A 23 -6.44 1.55 -2.54
C SER A 23 -5.20 1.84 -1.68
N VAL A 24 -4.44 2.88 -2.01
CA VAL A 24 -3.27 3.32 -1.22
C VAL A 24 -3.70 3.83 0.15
N LEU A 25 -4.77 4.64 0.21
CA LEU A 25 -5.31 5.16 1.48
C LEU A 25 -5.87 4.05 2.37
N ALA A 26 -6.59 3.08 1.80
CA ALA A 26 -7.08 1.93 2.55
C ALA A 26 -5.93 1.10 3.14
N ALA A 27 -4.88 0.84 2.37
CA ALA A 27 -3.69 0.14 2.85
C ALA A 27 -2.93 0.95 3.91
N ALA A 28 -2.80 2.26 3.73
CA ALA A 28 -2.17 3.15 4.70
C ALA A 28 -2.98 3.23 6.01
N ALA A 29 -4.31 3.30 5.94
CA ALA A 29 -5.18 3.29 7.11
C ALA A 29 -5.08 1.97 7.88
N TYR A 30 -5.06 0.83 7.17
CA TYR A 30 -4.82 -0.46 7.80
C TYR A 30 -3.42 -0.54 8.44
N ALA A 31 -2.39 -0.05 7.75
CA ALA A 31 -1.04 0.03 8.29
C ALA A 31 -0.96 0.95 9.51
N LEU A 32 -1.70 2.06 9.53
CA LEU A 32 -1.79 2.95 10.69
C LEU A 32 -2.38 2.19 11.90
N PHE A 33 -3.49 1.50 11.71
CA PHE A 33 -4.15 0.73 12.76
C PHE A 33 -3.22 -0.36 13.31
N MET A 34 -2.65 -1.18 12.44
CA MET A 34 -1.71 -2.23 12.82
C MET A 34 -0.43 -1.67 13.46
N GLY A 35 0.14 -0.63 12.86
CA GLY A 35 1.35 0.01 13.35
C GLY A 35 1.17 0.62 14.73
N ALA A 36 0.02 1.25 14.99
CA ALA A 36 -0.28 1.83 16.30
C ALA A 36 -0.30 0.79 17.43
N LEU A 37 -0.76 -0.42 17.13
CA LEU A 37 -0.78 -1.53 18.08
C LEU A 37 0.57 -2.24 18.16
N SER A 38 1.14 -2.61 17.00
CA SER A 38 2.35 -3.44 16.92
C SER A 38 3.61 -2.71 17.39
N LEU A 39 3.74 -1.41 17.14
CA LEU A 39 4.92 -0.62 17.55
C LEU A 39 5.05 -0.42 19.08
N ARG A 40 4.04 -0.81 19.84
CA ARG A 40 4.12 -0.87 21.32
C ARG A 40 4.91 -2.09 21.79
N THR A 41 5.03 -3.11 20.95
CA THR A 41 5.83 -4.32 21.21
C THR A 41 7.24 -4.17 20.65
N LYS A 42 8.19 -4.97 21.13
CA LYS A 42 9.60 -4.91 20.73
C LYS A 42 10.12 -6.30 20.37
N GLY A 43 11.13 -6.33 19.49
CA GLY A 43 11.85 -7.56 19.14
C GLY A 43 10.94 -8.60 18.48
N VAL A 44 11.02 -9.85 18.92
CA VAL A 44 10.29 -10.99 18.36
C VAL A 44 8.77 -10.82 18.49
N TYR A 45 8.30 -10.20 19.57
CA TYR A 45 6.87 -9.95 19.77
C TYR A 45 6.27 -9.05 18.70
N PHE A 46 7.03 -8.07 18.21
CA PHE A 46 6.59 -7.22 17.10
C PHE A 46 6.34 -8.05 15.83
N ILE A 47 7.24 -8.99 15.51
CA ILE A 47 7.10 -9.86 14.34
C ILE A 47 5.87 -10.76 14.50
N MET A 48 5.68 -11.38 15.67
CA MET A 48 4.52 -12.24 15.93
C MET A 48 3.19 -11.49 15.80
N VAL A 49 3.10 -10.29 16.37
CA VAL A 49 1.88 -9.46 16.32
C VAL A 49 1.58 -9.03 14.89
N THR A 50 2.57 -8.59 14.14
CA THR A 50 2.36 -8.18 12.74
C THR A 50 1.93 -9.35 11.84
N LEU A 51 2.51 -10.55 12.04
CA LEU A 51 2.09 -11.76 11.34
C LEU A 51 0.65 -12.16 11.71
N ALA A 52 0.31 -12.12 13.00
CA ALA A 52 -1.05 -12.44 13.46
C ALA A 52 -2.09 -11.51 12.82
N PHE A 53 -1.84 -10.20 12.81
CA PHE A 53 -2.73 -9.24 12.15
C PHE A 53 -2.81 -9.45 10.64
N ALA A 54 -1.69 -9.79 9.98
CA ALA A 54 -1.68 -10.09 8.56
C ALA A 54 -2.55 -11.31 8.24
N GLN A 55 -2.45 -12.37 9.03
CA GLN A 55 -3.29 -13.56 8.90
C GLN A 55 -4.77 -13.28 9.20
N MET A 56 -5.06 -12.51 10.25
CA MET A 56 -6.43 -12.09 10.55
C MET A 56 -7.05 -11.33 9.37
N ALA A 57 -6.34 -10.37 8.79
CA ALA A 57 -6.82 -9.63 7.63
C ALA A 57 -7.04 -10.53 6.41
N TYR A 58 -6.13 -11.48 6.19
CA TYR A 58 -6.28 -12.46 5.12
C TYR A 58 -7.54 -13.29 5.29
N TYR A 59 -7.77 -13.89 6.46
CA TYR A 59 -8.95 -14.70 6.72
C TYR A 59 -10.24 -13.88 6.69
N VAL A 60 -10.25 -12.68 7.24
CA VAL A 60 -11.43 -11.81 7.18
C VAL A 60 -11.83 -11.51 5.73
N ILE A 61 -10.88 -11.28 4.85
CA ILE A 61 -11.18 -10.99 3.45
C ILE A 61 -11.51 -12.27 2.67
N HIS A 62 -10.79 -13.36 2.93
CA HIS A 62 -10.94 -14.63 2.22
C HIS A 62 -12.24 -15.36 2.58
N ASP A 63 -12.59 -15.39 3.87
CA ASP A 63 -13.71 -16.21 4.36
C ASP A 63 -15.04 -15.43 4.41
N THR A 64 -15.02 -14.11 4.22
CA THR A 64 -16.24 -13.31 4.18
C THR A 64 -16.73 -13.09 2.74
N PRO A 65 -18.03 -12.87 2.54
CA PRO A 65 -18.60 -12.51 1.24
C PRO A 65 -17.98 -11.24 0.63
N LEU A 66 -17.32 -10.42 1.46
CA LEU A 66 -16.62 -9.21 1.04
C LEU A 66 -15.45 -9.49 0.10
N GLY A 67 -14.79 -10.65 0.22
CA GLY A 67 -13.68 -11.07 -0.62
C GLY A 67 -14.05 -12.04 -1.73
N GLY A 68 -15.35 -12.32 -1.95
CA GLY A 68 -15.82 -13.30 -2.94
C GLY A 68 -15.64 -14.76 -2.51
N GLY A 69 -15.27 -15.00 -1.23
CA GLY A 69 -15.04 -16.36 -0.71
C GLY A 69 -13.85 -17.04 -1.37
N THR A 70 -13.92 -18.37 -1.49
CA THR A 70 -12.86 -19.21 -2.08
C THR A 70 -12.62 -18.96 -3.57
N ASP A 71 -13.61 -18.42 -4.27
CA ASP A 71 -13.53 -18.18 -5.73
C ASP A 71 -12.86 -16.85 -6.06
N GLY A 72 -12.69 -15.96 -5.05
CA GLY A 72 -12.13 -14.63 -5.21
C GLY A 72 -13.05 -13.67 -5.99
N ILE A 73 -12.69 -12.41 -6.05
CA ILE A 73 -13.36 -11.42 -6.89
C ILE A 73 -12.40 -11.04 -8.00
N TYR A 74 -12.86 -11.15 -9.25
CA TYR A 74 -12.10 -10.72 -10.42
C TYR A 74 -12.54 -9.32 -10.84
N LEU A 75 -11.59 -8.50 -11.29
CA LEU A 75 -11.91 -7.25 -11.99
C LEU A 75 -12.46 -7.59 -13.36
N ASN A 76 -13.78 -7.45 -13.56
CA ASN A 76 -14.43 -7.70 -14.84
C ASN A 76 -14.07 -6.64 -15.90
N PHE A 77 -13.71 -5.43 -15.45
CA PHE A 77 -13.30 -4.34 -16.34
C PHE A 77 -11.98 -3.76 -15.86
N LYS A 78 -11.03 -3.61 -16.77
CA LYS A 78 -9.74 -2.99 -16.48
C LYS A 78 -9.92 -1.50 -16.25
N PRO A 79 -9.26 -0.91 -15.23
CA PRO A 79 -9.36 0.52 -14.97
C PRO A 79 -8.74 1.32 -16.11
N VAL A 80 -9.49 2.27 -16.64
CA VAL A 80 -9.08 3.16 -17.73
C VAL A 80 -8.83 4.56 -17.17
N LEU A 81 -7.74 5.19 -17.59
CA LEU A 81 -7.51 6.60 -17.25
C LEU A 81 -8.28 7.48 -18.23
N THR A 82 -9.49 7.87 -17.83
CA THR A 82 -10.29 8.85 -18.57
C THR A 82 -10.13 10.22 -17.91
N LEU A 83 -9.60 11.19 -18.62
CA LEU A 83 -9.64 12.60 -18.26
C LEU A 83 -10.47 13.34 -19.29
N GLY A 84 -11.62 13.89 -18.85
CA GLY A 84 -12.48 14.69 -19.74
C GLY A 84 -13.11 13.94 -20.92
N GLY A 85 -13.36 12.63 -20.80
CA GLY A 85 -13.99 11.83 -21.87
C GLY A 85 -13.04 11.25 -22.93
N THR A 86 -11.75 11.53 -22.84
CA THR A 86 -10.72 10.91 -23.66
C THR A 86 -9.94 9.88 -22.86
N THR A 87 -9.78 8.67 -23.40
CA THR A 87 -8.93 7.62 -22.82
C THR A 87 -7.45 7.97 -23.04
N LEU A 88 -6.78 8.48 -22.01
CA LEU A 88 -5.36 8.86 -22.08
C LEU A 88 -4.43 7.65 -21.95
N LEU A 89 -4.81 6.65 -21.18
CA LEU A 89 -4.03 5.43 -20.97
C LEU A 89 -4.98 4.23 -21.00
N ASN A 90 -4.78 3.40 -22.00
CA ASN A 90 -5.44 2.11 -22.08
C ASN A 90 -4.49 1.05 -21.53
N LEU A 91 -4.74 0.61 -20.30
CA LEU A 91 -3.96 -0.43 -19.62
C LEU A 91 -4.21 -1.84 -20.19
N ASP A 92 -5.06 -1.97 -21.23
CA ASP A 92 -5.26 -3.22 -21.93
C ASP A 92 -4.06 -3.63 -22.80
N LEU A 93 -3.25 -2.67 -23.23
CA LEU A 93 -2.05 -2.93 -24.00
C LEU A 93 -0.92 -3.34 -23.07
N PRO A 94 -0.27 -4.50 -23.24
CA PRO A 94 0.83 -4.95 -22.41
C PRO A 94 1.99 -3.95 -22.33
N GLU A 95 2.27 -3.25 -23.43
CA GLU A 95 3.32 -2.24 -23.50
C GLU A 95 3.00 -1.02 -22.62
N THR A 96 1.75 -0.57 -22.62
CA THR A 96 1.30 0.56 -21.81
C THR A 96 1.31 0.21 -20.31
N PHE A 97 0.87 -0.99 -19.97
CA PHE A 97 0.93 -1.49 -18.60
C PHE A 97 2.35 -1.62 -18.09
N TYR A 98 3.27 -2.15 -18.91
CA TYR A 98 4.70 -2.22 -18.57
C TYR A 98 5.29 -0.84 -18.33
N GLY A 99 5.05 0.11 -19.25
CA GLY A 99 5.51 1.49 -19.11
C GLY A 99 4.98 2.16 -17.83
N PHE A 100 3.69 1.96 -17.52
CA PHE A 100 3.07 2.50 -16.31
C PHE A 100 3.68 1.89 -15.03
N THR A 101 3.91 0.59 -15.02
CA THR A 101 4.53 -0.10 -13.89
C THR A 101 5.97 0.35 -13.67
N LEU A 102 6.74 0.50 -14.75
CA LEU A 102 8.11 0.99 -14.70
C LEU A 102 8.17 2.45 -14.21
N ALA A 103 7.30 3.31 -14.73
CA ALA A 103 7.21 4.70 -14.29
C ALA A 103 6.87 4.80 -12.81
N THR A 104 5.92 3.99 -12.34
CA THR A 104 5.54 3.92 -10.92
C THR A 104 6.70 3.44 -10.06
N LEU A 105 7.44 2.42 -10.50
CA LEU A 105 8.63 1.93 -9.80
C LEU A 105 9.68 3.03 -9.63
N VAL A 106 10.00 3.76 -10.72
CA VAL A 106 10.96 4.86 -10.70
C VAL A 106 10.47 5.98 -9.77
N LEU A 107 9.19 6.32 -9.82
CA LEU A 107 8.58 7.35 -8.97
C LEU A 107 8.70 6.97 -7.48
N VAL A 108 8.36 5.73 -7.12
CA VAL A 108 8.49 5.24 -5.74
C VAL A 108 9.95 5.23 -5.31
N PHE A 109 10.87 4.83 -6.17
CA PHE A 109 12.30 4.84 -5.88
C PHE A 109 12.80 6.27 -5.62
N CYS A 110 12.46 7.22 -6.48
CA CYS A 110 12.79 8.63 -6.30
C CYS A 110 12.19 9.20 -5.01
N PHE A 111 10.92 8.89 -4.74
CA PHE A 111 10.24 9.29 -3.51
C PHE A 111 10.99 8.77 -2.26
N LEU A 112 11.34 7.48 -2.23
CA LEU A 112 12.10 6.90 -1.12
C LEU A 112 13.49 7.51 -0.99
N ALA A 113 14.19 7.76 -2.09
CA ALA A 113 15.50 8.40 -2.07
C ALA A 113 15.43 9.83 -1.49
N LEU A 114 14.42 10.60 -1.87
CA LEU A 114 14.17 11.94 -1.31
C LEU A 114 13.78 11.87 0.16
N LEU A 115 12.93 10.91 0.54
CA LEU A 115 12.51 10.68 1.92
C LEU A 115 13.70 10.37 2.82
N LEU A 116 14.60 9.48 2.37
CA LEU A 116 15.81 9.11 3.13
C LEU A 116 16.78 10.28 3.29
N ARG A 117 16.88 11.16 2.30
CA ARG A 117 17.72 12.38 2.36
C ARG A 117 17.10 13.49 3.22
N SER A 118 15.82 13.42 3.51
CA SER A 118 15.07 14.40 4.31
C SER A 118 15.46 14.39 5.78
N ARG A 119 14.93 15.36 6.56
CA ARG A 119 15.08 15.38 8.02
C ARG A 119 14.43 14.15 8.66
N PHE A 120 13.34 13.66 8.08
CA PHE A 120 12.64 12.46 8.50
C PHE A 120 13.51 11.21 8.36
N GLY A 121 14.17 11.03 7.20
CA GLY A 121 15.07 9.89 6.98
C GLY A 121 16.27 9.89 7.92
N ARG A 122 16.87 11.07 8.18
CA ARG A 122 17.96 11.18 9.16
C ARG A 122 17.53 10.83 10.58
N ALA A 123 16.31 11.23 10.97
CA ALA A 123 15.76 10.86 12.27
C ALA A 123 15.55 9.33 12.39
N LEU A 124 15.03 8.70 11.33
CA LEU A 124 14.89 7.24 11.28
C LEU A 124 16.23 6.51 11.36
N ALA A 125 17.26 7.02 10.68
CA ALA A 125 18.62 6.47 10.77
C ALA A 125 19.14 6.54 12.21
N GLY A 126 19.01 7.67 12.89
CA GLY A 126 19.39 7.81 14.29
C GLY A 126 18.61 6.88 15.23
N ILE A 127 17.31 6.67 14.97
CA ILE A 127 16.50 5.73 15.77
C ILE A 127 16.96 4.29 15.52
N LYS A 128 17.32 3.93 14.29
CA LYS A 128 17.85 2.62 13.93
C LYS A 128 19.17 2.33 14.64
N ASP A 129 20.08 3.32 14.68
CA ASP A 129 21.39 3.16 15.28
C ASP A 129 21.30 3.04 16.82
N ASN A 130 20.56 3.91 17.49
CA ASN A 130 20.33 3.82 18.93
C ASN A 130 19.07 4.57 19.37
N GLU A 131 17.97 3.84 19.52
CA GLU A 131 16.68 4.39 19.95
C GLU A 131 16.74 5.01 21.36
N GLN A 132 17.50 4.42 22.29
CA GLN A 132 17.61 4.92 23.67
C GLN A 132 18.32 6.27 23.71
N ARG A 133 19.38 6.43 22.92
CA ARG A 133 20.09 7.70 22.79
C ARG A 133 19.19 8.80 22.22
N MET A 134 18.41 8.49 21.20
CA MET A 134 17.46 9.44 20.61
C MET A 134 16.38 9.86 21.60
N ARG A 135 15.90 8.94 22.44
CA ARG A 135 14.96 9.27 23.52
C ARG A 135 15.57 10.11 24.61
N ALA A 136 16.82 9.83 24.98
CA ALA A 136 17.54 10.60 26.00
C ALA A 136 17.75 12.07 25.61
N THR A 137 17.82 12.38 24.31
CA THR A 137 17.84 13.74 23.77
C THR A 137 16.46 14.41 23.67
N GLY A 138 15.41 13.78 24.23
CA GLY A 138 14.05 14.30 24.21
C GLY A 138 13.28 14.03 22.90
N PHE A 139 13.82 13.19 22.00
CA PHE A 139 13.20 12.93 20.70
C PHE A 139 12.12 11.84 20.80
N SER A 140 10.91 12.16 20.37
CA SER A 140 9.81 11.19 20.34
C SER A 140 9.97 10.20 19.16
N THR A 141 10.40 8.97 19.44
CA THR A 141 10.70 7.96 18.40
C THR A 141 9.46 7.29 17.81
N TYR A 142 8.39 7.17 18.59
CA TYR A 142 7.16 6.47 18.20
C TYR A 142 6.49 7.04 16.95
N PRO A 143 6.19 8.35 16.80
CA PRO A 143 5.53 8.88 15.63
C PRO A 143 6.35 8.71 14.34
N TYR A 144 7.68 8.76 14.43
CA TYR A 144 8.55 8.52 13.27
C TYR A 144 8.49 7.07 12.79
N LYS A 145 8.48 6.11 13.71
CA LYS A 145 8.31 4.69 13.38
C LYS A 145 6.93 4.43 12.79
N LEU A 146 5.88 5.02 13.37
CA LEU A 146 4.51 4.87 12.90
C LEU A 146 4.36 5.45 11.49
N ALA A 147 4.89 6.66 11.25
CA ALA A 147 4.86 7.27 9.92
C ALA A 147 5.61 6.41 8.88
N ALA A 148 6.79 5.88 9.22
CA ALA A 148 7.53 4.98 8.33
C ALA A 148 6.72 3.71 8.02
N PHE A 149 6.05 3.14 9.00
CA PHE A 149 5.20 1.95 8.84
C PHE A 149 4.00 2.24 7.92
N VAL A 150 3.35 3.39 8.09
CA VAL A 150 2.23 3.83 7.25
C VAL A 150 2.66 4.08 5.80
N ILE A 151 3.80 4.74 5.59
CA ILE A 151 4.36 4.97 4.25
C ILE A 151 4.66 3.63 3.57
N SER A 152 5.29 2.68 4.30
CA SER A 152 5.55 1.34 3.79
C SER A 152 4.27 0.60 3.42
N GLY A 153 3.22 0.69 4.27
CA GLY A 153 1.90 0.12 3.99
C GLY A 153 1.22 0.73 2.76
N GLY A 154 1.35 2.05 2.57
CA GLY A 154 0.86 2.74 1.37
C GLY A 154 1.54 2.25 0.09
N ILE A 155 2.87 2.11 0.12
CA ILE A 155 3.64 1.56 -1.02
C ILE A 155 3.26 0.10 -1.29
N ALA A 156 3.06 -0.71 -0.26
CA ALA A 156 2.57 -2.07 -0.40
C ALA A 156 1.16 -2.12 -1.01
N GLY A 157 0.29 -1.16 -0.63
CA GLY A 157 -1.04 -0.99 -1.23
C GLY A 157 -0.97 -0.69 -2.73
N LEU A 158 -0.05 0.17 -3.13
CA LEU A 158 0.21 0.51 -4.52
C LEU A 158 0.73 -0.72 -5.31
N ALA A 159 1.67 -1.47 -4.74
CA ALA A 159 2.16 -2.71 -5.35
C ALA A 159 1.06 -3.75 -5.50
N GLY A 160 0.20 -3.91 -4.48
CA GLY A 160 -0.96 -4.80 -4.54
C GLY A 160 -2.01 -4.38 -5.58
N PHE A 161 -2.16 -3.08 -5.83
CA PHE A 161 -3.01 -2.56 -6.89
C PHE A 161 -2.48 -2.92 -8.28
N LEU A 162 -1.18 -2.68 -8.52
CA LEU A 162 -0.53 -3.05 -9.79
C LEU A 162 -0.56 -4.56 -10.03
N PHE A 163 -0.38 -5.36 -9.00
CA PHE A 163 -0.45 -6.81 -9.09
C PHE A 163 -1.84 -7.30 -9.53
N GLU A 164 -2.90 -6.67 -9.02
CA GLU A 164 -4.27 -7.03 -9.38
C GLU A 164 -4.58 -6.73 -10.85
N ILE A 165 -4.16 -5.55 -11.33
CA ILE A 165 -4.28 -5.21 -12.76
C ILE A 165 -3.49 -6.19 -13.63
N GLY A 166 -2.27 -6.56 -13.19
CA GLY A 166 -1.43 -7.51 -13.90
C GLY A 166 -2.05 -8.90 -14.03
N ARG A 167 -2.77 -9.38 -13.00
CA ARG A 167 -3.51 -10.66 -13.07
C ARG A 167 -4.66 -10.65 -14.06
N ALA A 168 -5.27 -9.52 -14.30
CA ALA A 168 -6.33 -9.39 -15.32
C ALA A 168 -5.80 -9.53 -16.76
N HIS A 169 -4.48 -9.62 -16.97
CA HIS A 169 -3.83 -9.86 -18.26
C HIS A 169 -3.58 -11.35 -18.59
N VAL A 170 -3.77 -12.24 -17.61
CA VAL A 170 -3.56 -13.70 -17.76
C VAL A 170 -4.90 -14.39 -17.82
#